data_fc6cbdff212fbd4cfb923df4a005254d
#
_entry.id   fc6cbdff212fbd4cfb923df4a005254d
#
_cell.length_a   1.000
_cell.length_b   1.000
_cell.length_c   1.000
_cell.angle_alpha   90.00
_cell.angle_beta   90.00
_cell.angle_gamma   90.00
#
_symmetry.space_group_name_H-M   'P 1'
#
loop_
_entity.id
_entity.type
_entity.pdbx_description
1 polymer ?
#
loop_
_entity_poly.entity_id
_entity_poly.type
_entity_poly.pdbx_seq_one_letter_code
_entity_poly.pdbx_strand_id
1 'polypeptide(L)'
;MSDSLDTYLILSGILFAIGSFGFLARRNAISMLMSIELMLNAVNLAIVAFGLFGRGADAIAQGAVFALMVMAVAAAEATVGLAIVIAIYRNKHTPLVDEYDSMAQ
;
A
#
# COMPACT_ATOMS: atom_id res chain seq x y z
N MET A 1 -17.45 -21.54 -3.65
CA MET A 1 -17.16 -20.52 -4.64
C MET A 1 -16.30 -19.40 -4.04
N SER A 2 -16.68 -18.91 -2.89
CA SER A 2 -15.95 -17.83 -2.24
C SER A 2 -14.52 -18.19 -1.87
N ASP A 3 -14.18 -19.47 -1.85
CA ASP A 3 -12.85 -19.92 -1.45
C ASP A 3 -11.92 -20.15 -2.62
N SER A 4 -12.32 -19.71 -3.81
CA SER A 4 -11.46 -19.86 -4.98
C SER A 4 -10.38 -18.78 -4.98
N LEU A 5 -9.23 -19.10 -5.56
CA LEU A 5 -8.17 -18.14 -5.75
C LEU A 5 -8.66 -16.92 -6.52
N ASP A 6 -9.48 -17.13 -7.53
CA ASP A 6 -10.00 -16.05 -8.36
C ASP A 6 -10.75 -15.02 -7.54
N THR A 7 -11.53 -15.47 -6.55
CA THR A 7 -12.28 -14.56 -5.69
C THR A 7 -11.34 -13.60 -4.96
N TYR A 8 -10.26 -14.14 -4.39
CA TYR A 8 -9.30 -13.31 -3.67
C TYR A 8 -8.53 -12.39 -4.60
N LEU A 9 -8.20 -12.87 -5.79
CA LEU A 9 -7.49 -12.03 -6.77
C LEU A 9 -8.36 -10.90 -7.29
N ILE A 10 -9.65 -11.15 -7.48
CA ILE A 10 -10.58 -10.11 -7.88
C ILE A 10 -10.68 -9.04 -6.79
N LEU A 11 -10.82 -9.45 -5.54
CA LEU A 11 -10.85 -8.51 -4.42
C LEU A 11 -9.55 -7.71 -4.35
N SER A 12 -8.42 -8.38 -4.48
CA SER A 12 -7.11 -7.71 -4.49
C SER A 12 -7.05 -6.69 -5.63
N GLY A 13 -7.51 -7.04 -6.82
CA GLY A 13 -7.53 -6.13 -7.96
C GLY A 13 -8.40 -4.92 -7.72
N ILE A 14 -9.57 -5.12 -7.11
CA ILE A 14 -10.47 -4.01 -6.78
C ILE A 14 -9.82 -3.08 -5.78
N LEU A 15 -9.21 -3.62 -4.72
CA LEU A 15 -8.54 -2.80 -3.72
C LEU A 15 -7.36 -2.03 -4.32
N PHE A 16 -6.60 -2.67 -5.18
CA PHE A 16 -5.49 -1.99 -5.86
C PHE A 16 -5.99 -0.87 -6.75
N ALA A 17 -7.08 -1.10 -7.46
CA ALA A 17 -7.67 -0.07 -8.32
C ALA A 17 -8.15 1.13 -7.50
N ILE A 18 -8.80 0.87 -6.35
CA ILE A 18 -9.26 1.95 -5.47
C ILE A 18 -8.06 2.73 -4.95
N GLY A 19 -7.00 2.05 -4.53
CA GLY A 19 -5.79 2.70 -4.05
C GLY A 19 -5.13 3.53 -5.13
N SER A 20 -5.04 3.00 -6.35
CA SER A 20 -4.46 3.73 -7.48
C SER A 20 -5.26 4.99 -7.79
N PHE A 21 -6.58 4.89 -7.80
CA PHE A 21 -7.44 6.05 -8.04
C PHE A 21 -7.22 7.10 -6.95
N GLY A 22 -7.17 6.67 -5.69
CA GLY A 22 -6.94 7.60 -4.58
C GLY A 22 -5.59 8.29 -4.68
N PHE A 23 -4.55 7.56 -5.10
CA PHE A 23 -3.22 8.12 -5.26
C PHE A 23 -3.20 9.19 -6.35
N LEU A 24 -3.83 8.89 -7.49
CA LEU A 24 -3.81 9.79 -8.64
C LEU A 24 -4.74 10.99 -8.48
N ALA A 25 -5.83 10.82 -7.73
CA ALA A 25 -6.88 11.85 -7.63
C ALA A 25 -6.63 12.86 -6.52
N ARG A 26 -5.74 12.56 -5.56
CA ARG A 26 -5.56 13.40 -4.38
C ARG A 26 -4.25 14.14 -4.42
N ARG A 27 -4.27 15.38 -3.90
CA ARG A 27 -3.06 16.20 -3.75
C ARG A 27 -2.49 16.14 -2.35
N ASN A 28 -3.29 15.71 -1.38
CA ASN A 28 -2.90 15.66 0.03
C ASN A 28 -1.90 14.51 0.23
N ALA A 29 -0.72 14.83 0.77
CA ALA A 29 0.33 13.84 0.94
C ALA A 29 -0.09 12.70 1.87
N ILE A 30 -0.88 13.00 2.90
CA ILE A 30 -1.34 11.96 3.82
C ILE A 30 -2.31 11.01 3.09
N SER A 31 -3.21 11.55 2.29
CA SER A 31 -4.12 10.72 1.48
C SER A 31 -3.35 9.87 0.49
N MET A 32 -2.29 10.42 -0.10
CA MET A 32 -1.44 9.65 -1.02
C MET A 32 -0.76 8.49 -0.29
N LEU A 33 -0.26 8.72 0.92
CA LEU A 33 0.33 7.65 1.72
C LEU A 33 -0.69 6.56 2.03
N MET A 34 -1.91 6.95 2.40
CA MET A 34 -2.98 5.99 2.67
C MET A 34 -3.32 5.18 1.43
N SER A 35 -3.31 5.81 0.26
CA SER A 35 -3.57 5.13 -1.00
C SER A 35 -2.50 4.10 -1.33
N ILE A 36 -1.24 4.45 -1.11
CA ILE A 36 -0.12 3.52 -1.29
C ILE A 36 -0.26 2.34 -0.33
N GLU A 37 -0.62 2.60 0.93
CA GLU A 37 -0.85 1.53 1.90
C GLU A 37 -1.95 0.58 1.44
N LEU A 38 -3.03 1.12 0.89
CA LEU A 38 -4.11 0.29 0.38
C LEU A 38 -3.64 -0.58 -0.79
N MET A 39 -2.82 -0.01 -1.69
CA MET A 39 -2.25 -0.79 -2.80
C MET A 39 -1.34 -1.90 -2.29
N LEU A 40 -0.52 -1.62 -1.27
CA LEU A 40 0.35 -2.63 -0.69
C LEU A 40 -0.45 -3.73 0.01
N ASN A 41 -1.54 -3.36 0.68
CA ASN A 41 -2.43 -4.34 1.29
C ASN A 41 -3.09 -5.23 0.23
N ALA A 42 -3.43 -4.67 -0.92
CA ALA A 42 -3.96 -5.44 -2.03
C ALA A 42 -2.94 -6.48 -2.52
N VAL A 43 -1.67 -6.07 -2.64
CA VAL A 43 -0.60 -6.98 -3.02
C VAL A 43 -0.45 -8.08 -1.97
N ASN A 44 -0.51 -7.74 -0.69
CA ASN A 44 -0.41 -8.72 0.38
C ASN A 44 -1.54 -9.73 0.31
N LEU A 45 -2.75 -9.27 0.06
CA LEU A 45 -3.89 -10.18 -0.09
C LEU A 45 -3.63 -11.18 -1.22
N ALA A 46 -3.11 -10.71 -2.34
CA ALA A 46 -2.79 -11.58 -3.47
C ALA A 46 -1.70 -12.60 -3.09
N ILE A 47 -0.66 -12.15 -2.40
CA ILE A 47 0.45 -13.02 -1.99
C ILE A 47 -0.05 -14.12 -1.06
N VAL A 48 -0.86 -13.76 -0.06
CA VAL A 48 -1.40 -14.73 0.87
C VAL A 48 -2.33 -15.71 0.16
N ALA A 49 -3.14 -15.21 -0.79
CA ALA A 49 -4.03 -16.06 -1.56
C ALA A 49 -3.26 -17.05 -2.40
N PHE A 50 -2.19 -16.63 -3.07
CA PHE A 50 -1.35 -17.55 -3.82
C PHE A 50 -0.72 -18.61 -2.92
N GLY A 51 -0.34 -18.24 -1.70
CA GLY A 51 0.17 -19.20 -0.74
C GLY A 51 -0.90 -20.20 -0.32
N LEU A 52 -2.10 -19.71 -0.03
CA LEU A 52 -3.20 -20.57 0.44
C LEU A 52 -3.63 -21.60 -0.61
N PHE A 53 -3.68 -21.19 -1.87
CA PHE A 53 -4.12 -22.06 -2.97
C PHE A 53 -2.94 -22.61 -3.78
N GLY A 54 -1.71 -22.40 -3.31
CA GLY A 54 -0.53 -22.90 -3.99
C GLY A 54 -0.31 -24.37 -3.75
N ARG A 55 0.61 -24.91 -4.51
CA ARG A 55 0.98 -26.32 -4.42
C ARG A 55 2.27 -26.47 -3.61
N GLY A 56 2.39 -27.61 -2.95
CA GLY A 56 3.56 -27.90 -2.14
C GLY A 56 3.27 -27.65 -0.66
N ALA A 57 4.04 -28.38 0.18
CA ALA A 57 3.80 -28.36 1.62
C ALA A 57 4.08 -27.01 2.25
N ASP A 58 4.97 -26.23 1.63
CA ASP A 58 5.42 -24.97 2.21
C ASP A 58 4.75 -23.73 1.61
N ALA A 59 3.77 -23.90 0.71
CA ALA A 59 3.20 -22.78 -0.02
C ALA A 59 2.56 -21.75 0.92
N ILE A 60 1.81 -22.21 1.93
CA ILE A 60 1.15 -21.31 2.88
C ILE A 60 2.19 -20.54 3.67
N ALA A 61 3.23 -21.23 4.16
CA ALA A 61 4.27 -20.60 4.95
C ALA A 61 5.06 -19.58 4.12
N GLN A 62 5.36 -19.90 2.87
CA GLN A 62 6.08 -18.99 1.98
C GLN A 62 5.26 -17.73 1.70
N GLY A 63 3.96 -17.89 1.45
CA GLY A 63 3.08 -16.75 1.24
C GLY A 63 3.01 -15.86 2.47
N ALA A 64 2.92 -16.46 3.65
CA ALA A 64 2.89 -15.71 4.91
C ALA A 64 4.18 -14.93 5.13
N VAL A 65 5.33 -15.56 4.88
CA VAL A 65 6.63 -14.90 5.04
C VAL A 65 6.75 -13.71 4.10
N PHE A 66 6.42 -13.89 2.83
CA PHE A 66 6.47 -12.79 1.87
C PHE A 66 5.52 -11.66 2.26
N ALA A 67 4.31 -11.99 2.72
CA ALA A 67 3.36 -10.98 3.15
C ALA A 67 3.89 -10.19 4.34
N LEU A 68 4.51 -10.87 5.31
CA LEU A 68 5.12 -10.19 6.46
C LEU A 68 6.24 -9.27 6.03
N MET A 69 7.06 -9.69 5.08
CA MET A 69 8.14 -8.85 4.56
C MET A 69 7.59 -7.59 3.90
N VAL A 70 6.55 -7.73 3.08
CA VAL A 70 5.92 -6.57 2.43
C VAL A 70 5.29 -5.65 3.49
N MET A 71 4.66 -6.22 4.50
CA MET A 71 4.09 -5.42 5.59
C MET A 71 5.15 -4.65 6.35
N ALA A 72 6.30 -5.27 6.61
CA ALA A 72 7.40 -4.60 7.30
C ALA A 72 7.93 -3.43 6.47
N VAL A 73 8.13 -3.64 5.18
CA VAL A 73 8.58 -2.56 4.28
C VAL A 73 7.52 -1.47 4.20
N ALA A 74 6.26 -1.85 4.08
CA ALA A 74 5.17 -0.87 4.00
C ALA A 74 5.09 -0.03 5.27
N ALA A 75 5.24 -0.65 6.43
CA ALA A 75 5.22 0.07 7.70
C ALA A 75 6.40 1.03 7.81
N ALA A 76 7.58 0.60 7.39
CA ALA A 76 8.77 1.45 7.40
C ALA A 76 8.59 2.64 6.46
N GLU A 77 8.08 2.40 5.26
CA GLU A 77 7.85 3.48 4.28
C GLU A 77 6.80 4.46 4.78
N ALA A 78 5.73 3.97 5.38
CA ALA A 78 4.68 4.83 5.92
C ALA A 78 5.23 5.69 7.05
N THR A 79 6.04 5.12 7.92
CA THR A 79 6.64 5.85 9.04
C THR A 79 7.56 6.95 8.54
N VAL A 80 8.46 6.61 7.62
CA VAL A 80 9.40 7.59 7.06
C VAL A 80 8.65 8.66 6.28
N GLY A 81 7.69 8.24 5.45
CA GLY A 81 6.90 9.17 4.65
C GLY A 81 6.10 10.12 5.51
N LEU A 82 5.47 9.62 6.56
CA LEU A 82 4.70 10.45 7.48
C LEU A 82 5.61 11.42 8.22
N ALA A 83 6.80 10.97 8.64
CA ALA A 83 7.76 11.84 9.30
C ALA A 83 8.20 13.00 8.38
N ILE A 84 8.43 12.69 7.10
CA ILE A 84 8.79 13.71 6.12
C ILE A 84 7.64 14.70 5.94
N VAL A 85 6.41 14.20 5.82
CA VAL A 85 5.24 15.06 5.65
C VAL A 85 5.07 15.98 6.85
N ILE A 86 5.25 15.47 8.07
CA ILE A 86 5.13 16.27 9.27
C ILE A 86 6.23 17.35 9.32
N ALA A 87 7.46 16.98 8.98
CA ALA A 87 8.57 17.93 8.97
C ALA A 87 8.32 19.07 7.97
N ILE A 88 7.85 18.72 6.77
CA ILE A 88 7.56 19.72 5.75
C ILE A 88 6.36 20.56 6.16
N TYR A 89 5.34 19.95 6.75
CA TYR A 89 4.16 20.66 7.21
C TYR A 89 4.50 21.74 8.23
N ARG A 90 5.45 21.46 9.11
CA ARG A 90 5.88 22.46 10.10
C ARG A 90 6.42 23.70 9.44
N ASN A 91 7.01 23.57 8.25
CA ASN A 91 7.55 24.72 7.51
C ASN A 91 6.50 25.41 6.65
N LYS A 92 5.61 24.63 6.03
CA LYS A 92 4.63 25.15 5.07
C LYS A 92 3.22 25.25 5.65
N HIS A 93 2.94 24.50 6.70
CA HIS A 93 1.60 24.41 7.32
C HIS A 93 0.53 23.90 6.35
N THR A 94 0.95 23.07 5.38
CA THR A 94 0.02 22.45 4.44
C THR A 94 0.50 21.05 4.05
N PRO A 95 -0.42 20.06 4.00
CA PRO A 95 -0.08 18.72 3.52
C PRO A 95 -0.20 18.57 2.00
N LEU A 96 -0.53 19.64 1.29
CA LEU A 96 -0.73 19.57 -0.16
C LEU A 96 0.61 19.48 -0.89
N VAL A 97 0.73 18.48 -1.74
CA VAL A 97 1.98 18.20 -2.46
C VAL A 97 2.35 19.36 -3.37
N ASP A 98 1.37 19.99 -3.99
CA ASP A 98 1.60 21.09 -4.92
C ASP A 98 2.33 22.26 -4.30
N GLU A 99 2.12 22.48 -2.99
CA GLU A 99 2.73 23.59 -2.28
C GLU A 99 4.23 23.40 -2.10
N TYR A 100 4.71 22.16 -2.16
CA TYR A 100 6.11 21.85 -1.91
C TYR A 100 6.99 22.09 -3.13
N ASP A 101 6.41 22.25 -4.31
CA ASP A 101 7.17 22.54 -5.50
C ASP A 101 7.95 23.87 -5.39
N SER A 102 7.39 24.83 -4.65
CA SER A 102 8.04 26.12 -4.45
C SER A 102 9.33 25.99 -3.67
N MET A 103 9.51 24.92 -2.92
CA MET A 103 10.71 24.71 -2.12
C MET A 103 11.92 24.33 -2.97
N ALA A 104 11.69 23.86 -4.19
CA ALA A 104 12.76 23.52 -5.11
C ALA A 104 13.45 24.75 -5.68
N GLN A 105 12.84 25.89 -5.54
CA GLN A 105 13.39 27.16 -6.00
C GLN A 105 14.27 27.77 -4.94
#